data_4db31eaca79db196f37b97467a783da8
#
_entry.id   4db31eaca79db196f37b97467a783da8
#
_cell.length_a   1.000
_cell.length_b   1.000
_cell.length_c   1.000
_cell.angle_alpha   90.00
_cell.angle_beta   90.00
_cell.angle_gamma   90.00
#
_symmetry.space_group_name_H-M   'P 1'
#
loop_
_entity.id
_entity.type
_entity.pdbx_description
1 polymer ?
#
loop_
_entity_poly.entity_id
_entity_poly.type
_entity_poly.pdbx_seq_one_letter_code
_entity_poly.pdbx_strand_id
1 'polypeptide(L)'
;MPVNLKGRSFLTLMDFTPEEIRYLLDLSHDLKSKKRAGILGKTLRGKNVVLLFEKTSTRTRCAFETAIHDEGGQVTYLDAGSSQMGKKESLEDTAKVLGRFYDGIEYRGYEQKVVEDLAKYSGVPVFNGLTDVDHPTQILADMMTMEEHIAKPLKDCKVVFVGDVRNNMCYAWMYGCAKMGLTFVGYGPRELIDQVDTSVLEKVAAVAKDTGARISLSDDIAAISGADVLYSDIWASMGEEDQIPARAELLAPYRITEEMLSATGNPNVKFMHCLPSFHDFETKLAKEWHDKGVDIREVTDQVFRGPHSIVFDEAENRMHTIKAVLVAMLGG
;
A
#
# COMPACT_ATOMS: atom_id res chain seq x y z
N MET A 1 21.36 16.56 7.15
CA MET A 1 22.30 16.16 6.05
C MET A 1 21.45 15.95 4.79
N PRO A 2 21.97 16.16 3.59
CA PRO A 2 21.19 15.85 2.39
C PRO A 2 20.86 14.34 2.37
N VAL A 3 19.61 13.99 2.02
CA VAL A 3 19.15 12.61 1.88
C VAL A 3 19.78 12.00 0.63
N ASN A 4 20.35 10.81 0.76
CA ASN A 4 20.86 10.03 -0.37
C ASN A 4 20.35 8.59 -0.26
N LEU A 5 19.44 8.20 -1.15
CA LEU A 5 18.83 6.87 -1.19
C LEU A 5 19.38 6.00 -2.33
N LYS A 6 20.33 6.51 -3.11
CA LYS A 6 20.89 5.80 -4.28
C LYS A 6 21.43 4.42 -3.90
N GLY A 7 21.00 3.40 -4.64
CA GLY A 7 21.41 2.01 -4.45
C GLY A 7 20.69 1.27 -3.32
N ARG A 8 19.80 1.92 -2.56
CA ARG A 8 19.00 1.26 -1.53
C ARG A 8 17.81 0.53 -2.12
N SER A 9 17.37 -0.52 -1.45
CA SER A 9 16.09 -1.19 -1.73
C SER A 9 14.95 -0.53 -0.97
N PHE A 10 13.70 -0.70 -1.47
CA PHE A 10 12.48 -0.19 -0.85
C PHE A 10 11.58 -1.37 -0.46
N LEU A 11 11.85 -1.98 0.69
CA LEU A 11 11.19 -3.21 1.13
C LEU A 11 10.04 -2.96 2.11
N THR A 12 10.23 -2.02 3.02
CA THR A 12 9.26 -1.55 4.01
C THR A 12 9.57 -0.10 4.39
N LEU A 13 8.56 0.67 4.82
CA LEU A 13 8.79 2.00 5.37
C LEU A 13 9.61 1.97 6.67
N MET A 14 9.66 0.83 7.35
CA MET A 14 10.44 0.66 8.58
C MET A 14 11.94 0.83 8.37
N ASP A 15 12.45 0.63 7.15
CA ASP A 15 13.87 0.79 6.80
C ASP A 15 14.30 2.25 6.62
N PHE A 16 13.36 3.20 6.65
CA PHE A 16 13.60 4.61 6.36
C PHE A 16 13.39 5.49 7.59
N THR A 17 14.12 6.61 7.65
CA THR A 17 13.85 7.64 8.66
C THR A 17 12.65 8.50 8.26
N PRO A 18 12.03 9.22 9.20
CA PRO A 18 10.96 10.17 8.87
C PRO A 18 11.39 11.20 7.81
N GLU A 19 12.63 11.67 7.87
CA GLU A 19 13.18 12.65 6.92
C GLU A 19 13.35 12.05 5.52
N GLU A 20 13.74 10.77 5.43
CA GLU A 20 13.82 10.05 4.15
C GLU A 20 12.44 9.82 3.53
N ILE A 21 11.43 9.46 4.33
CA ILE A 21 10.04 9.35 3.88
C ILE A 21 9.52 10.72 3.42
N ARG A 22 9.78 11.78 4.19
CA ARG A 22 9.41 13.15 3.83
C ARG A 22 10.04 13.55 2.49
N TYR A 23 11.33 13.27 2.30
CA TYR A 23 12.01 13.51 1.03
C TYR A 23 11.33 12.81 -0.15
N LEU A 24 10.91 11.54 0.02
CA LEU A 24 10.20 10.80 -1.04
C LEU A 24 8.84 11.42 -1.34
N LEU A 25 8.10 11.89 -0.33
CA LEU A 25 6.82 12.58 -0.52
C LEU A 25 7.01 13.92 -1.24
N ASP A 26 8.00 14.73 -0.85
CA ASP A 26 8.30 16.01 -1.51
C ASP A 26 8.70 15.81 -2.98
N LEU A 27 9.54 14.81 -3.24
CA LEU A 27 9.92 14.43 -4.60
C LEU A 27 8.73 13.94 -5.42
N SER A 28 7.78 13.24 -4.78
CA SER A 28 6.54 12.77 -5.45
C SER A 28 5.68 13.94 -5.91
N HIS A 29 5.49 14.95 -5.07
CA HIS A 29 4.77 16.18 -5.42
C HIS A 29 5.45 16.95 -6.56
N ASP A 30 6.78 17.08 -6.52
CA ASP A 30 7.55 17.74 -7.59
C ASP A 30 7.39 17.00 -8.92
N LEU A 31 7.56 15.67 -8.93
CA LEU A 31 7.44 14.85 -10.13
C LEU A 31 6.00 14.81 -10.67
N LYS A 32 4.98 14.82 -9.81
CA LYS A 32 3.57 14.96 -10.21
C LYS A 32 3.33 16.30 -10.90
N SER A 33 3.82 17.38 -10.31
CA SER A 33 3.70 18.73 -10.87
C SER A 33 4.39 18.84 -12.24
N LYS A 34 5.59 18.29 -12.39
CA LYS A 34 6.32 18.24 -13.66
C LYS A 34 5.55 17.47 -14.73
N LYS A 35 5.02 16.27 -14.39
CA LYS A 35 4.23 15.47 -15.33
C LYS A 35 2.97 16.23 -15.78
N ARG A 36 2.25 16.88 -14.88
CA ARG A 36 1.07 17.70 -15.22
C ARG A 36 1.42 18.90 -16.11
N ALA A 37 2.62 19.44 -15.99
CA ALA A 37 3.16 20.48 -16.86
C ALA A 37 3.72 19.95 -18.21
N GLY A 38 3.62 18.66 -18.49
CA GLY A 38 4.16 18.03 -19.70
C GLY A 38 5.68 17.88 -19.71
N ILE A 39 6.34 18.00 -18.55
CA ILE A 39 7.79 17.86 -18.41
C ILE A 39 8.08 16.41 -17.97
N LEU A 40 8.57 15.60 -18.93
CA LEU A 40 9.01 14.24 -18.66
C LEU A 40 10.47 14.22 -18.23
N GLY A 41 10.80 13.31 -17.31
CA GLY A 41 12.16 13.11 -16.81
C GLY A 41 13.04 12.29 -17.75
N LYS A 42 14.32 12.23 -17.41
CA LYS A 42 15.32 11.38 -18.08
C LYS A 42 16.23 10.69 -17.07
N THR A 43 15.80 10.67 -15.82
CA THR A 43 16.61 10.21 -14.68
C THR A 43 16.91 8.72 -14.74
N LEU A 44 16.01 7.94 -15.37
CA LEU A 44 16.18 6.50 -15.58
C LEU A 44 16.64 6.14 -17.01
N ARG A 45 17.13 7.10 -17.75
CA ARG A 45 17.61 6.83 -19.13
C ARG A 45 18.74 5.80 -19.10
N GLY A 46 18.56 4.72 -19.89
CA GLY A 46 19.50 3.59 -19.96
C GLY A 46 19.37 2.59 -18.82
N LYS A 47 18.41 2.78 -17.90
CA LYS A 47 18.08 1.82 -16.85
C LYS A 47 17.04 0.81 -17.34
N ASN A 48 17.23 -0.45 -16.95
CA ASN A 48 16.31 -1.55 -17.21
C ASN A 48 15.81 -2.09 -15.86
N VAL A 49 14.50 -2.18 -15.68
CA VAL A 49 13.88 -2.71 -14.46
C VAL A 49 13.03 -3.91 -14.82
N VAL A 50 13.15 -4.99 -14.05
CA VAL A 50 12.25 -6.13 -14.16
C VAL A 50 11.14 -6.03 -13.12
N LEU A 51 9.91 -6.32 -13.55
CA LEU A 51 8.72 -6.45 -12.70
C LEU A 51 8.42 -7.94 -12.56
N LEU A 52 8.63 -8.48 -11.37
CA LEU A 52 8.49 -9.91 -11.04
C LEU A 52 7.22 -10.13 -10.22
N PHE A 53 6.21 -10.77 -10.83
CA PHE A 53 4.89 -10.93 -10.25
C PHE A 53 4.53 -12.39 -9.99
N GLU A 54 4.33 -12.74 -8.73
CA GLU A 54 3.66 -14.00 -8.33
C GLU A 54 2.15 -13.79 -8.12
N LYS A 55 1.74 -12.59 -7.67
CA LYS A 55 0.35 -12.13 -7.58
C LYS A 55 0.05 -11.13 -8.70
N THR A 56 -0.99 -11.35 -9.48
CA THR A 56 -1.40 -10.41 -10.53
C THR A 56 -1.82 -9.05 -9.96
N SER A 57 -1.57 -7.98 -10.70
CA SER A 57 -2.04 -6.64 -10.35
C SER A 57 -2.03 -5.71 -11.56
N THR A 58 -3.17 -5.12 -11.87
CA THR A 58 -3.28 -4.09 -12.90
C THR A 58 -2.60 -2.79 -12.44
N ARG A 59 -2.95 -2.29 -11.25
CA ARG A 59 -2.48 -0.99 -10.75
C ARG A 59 -0.97 -0.94 -10.51
N THR A 60 -0.43 -1.90 -9.77
CA THR A 60 1.02 -1.92 -9.47
C THR A 60 1.83 -2.03 -10.76
N ARG A 61 1.46 -2.93 -11.67
CA ARG A 61 2.12 -3.08 -12.97
C ARG A 61 2.08 -1.77 -13.77
N CYS A 62 0.90 -1.23 -14.02
CA CYS A 62 0.75 0.01 -14.80
C CYS A 62 1.47 1.20 -14.16
N ALA A 63 1.45 1.32 -12.82
CA ALA A 63 2.13 2.40 -12.11
C ALA A 63 3.66 2.32 -12.27
N PHE A 64 4.27 1.13 -12.11
CA PHE A 64 5.70 0.95 -12.33
C PHE A 64 6.09 1.16 -13.79
N GLU A 65 5.37 0.53 -14.74
CA GLU A 65 5.64 0.69 -16.17
C GLU A 65 5.60 2.16 -16.59
N THR A 66 4.53 2.88 -16.20
CA THR A 66 4.37 4.29 -16.53
C THR A 66 5.45 5.16 -15.86
N ALA A 67 5.76 4.92 -14.58
CA ALA A 67 6.79 5.65 -13.85
C ALA A 67 8.18 5.50 -14.48
N ILE A 68 8.54 4.29 -14.88
CA ILE A 68 9.83 3.98 -15.53
C ILE A 68 9.91 4.66 -16.92
N HIS A 69 8.85 4.54 -17.72
CA HIS A 69 8.82 5.14 -19.06
C HIS A 69 8.84 6.68 -19.02
N ASP A 70 8.14 7.30 -18.08
CA ASP A 70 8.15 8.76 -17.90
C ASP A 70 9.56 9.31 -17.61
N GLU A 71 10.43 8.50 -17.00
CA GLU A 71 11.82 8.85 -16.70
C GLU A 71 12.83 8.30 -17.70
N GLY A 72 12.36 7.76 -18.84
CA GLY A 72 13.20 7.28 -19.95
C GLY A 72 13.85 5.92 -19.77
N GLY A 73 13.39 5.15 -18.78
CA GLY A 73 13.82 3.77 -18.51
C GLY A 73 13.09 2.73 -19.37
N GLN A 74 13.52 1.48 -19.25
CA GLN A 74 12.93 0.31 -19.90
C GLN A 74 12.43 -0.68 -18.85
N VAL A 75 11.42 -1.45 -19.21
CA VAL A 75 10.79 -2.41 -18.29
C VAL A 75 10.59 -3.77 -18.96
N THR A 76 10.79 -4.83 -18.19
CA THR A 76 10.43 -6.19 -18.54
C THR A 76 9.44 -6.74 -17.51
N TYR A 77 8.34 -7.31 -17.95
CA TYR A 77 7.36 -7.94 -17.06
C TYR A 77 7.53 -9.46 -17.08
N LEU A 78 7.67 -10.07 -15.90
CA LEU A 78 7.72 -11.50 -15.68
C LEU A 78 6.63 -11.91 -14.68
N ASP A 79 5.72 -12.75 -15.10
CA ASP A 79 4.73 -13.38 -14.22
C ASP A 79 5.16 -14.79 -13.76
N ALA A 80 4.40 -15.36 -12.83
CA ALA A 80 4.67 -16.71 -12.32
C ALA A 80 4.64 -17.79 -13.41
N GLY A 81 3.93 -17.55 -14.51
CA GLY A 81 3.86 -18.49 -15.66
C GLY A 81 5.13 -18.46 -16.51
N SER A 82 5.73 -17.27 -16.65
CA SER A 82 6.93 -17.02 -17.46
C SER A 82 8.24 -17.15 -16.67
N SER A 83 8.18 -17.29 -15.33
CA SER A 83 9.36 -17.44 -14.45
C SER A 83 9.60 -18.91 -14.08
N GLN A 84 10.89 -19.27 -13.95
CA GLN A 84 11.33 -20.57 -13.40
C GLN A 84 11.62 -20.50 -11.89
N MET A 85 11.52 -19.32 -11.28
CA MET A 85 11.74 -19.08 -9.86
C MET A 85 10.90 -20.00 -8.98
N GLY A 86 11.52 -20.65 -8.01
CA GLY A 86 10.86 -21.61 -7.12
C GLY A 86 10.40 -22.93 -7.76
N LYS A 87 10.62 -23.12 -9.07
CA LYS A 87 10.27 -24.36 -9.80
C LYS A 87 11.49 -25.19 -10.17
N LYS A 88 12.33 -24.65 -11.05
CA LYS A 88 13.56 -25.30 -11.54
C LYS A 88 14.81 -24.51 -11.15
N GLU A 89 14.67 -23.34 -10.62
CA GLU A 89 15.75 -22.44 -10.21
C GLU A 89 15.49 -21.96 -8.79
N SER A 90 16.55 -21.90 -7.98
CA SER A 90 16.44 -21.35 -6.63
C SER A 90 16.20 -19.84 -6.66
N LEU A 91 15.60 -19.28 -5.60
CA LEU A 91 15.41 -17.84 -5.47
C LEU A 91 16.74 -17.09 -5.53
N GLU A 92 17.79 -17.63 -4.87
CA GLU A 92 19.14 -17.05 -4.87
C GLU A 92 19.73 -16.99 -6.28
N ASP A 93 19.63 -18.07 -7.06
CA ASP A 93 20.17 -18.10 -8.42
C ASP A 93 19.37 -17.16 -9.34
N THR A 94 18.05 -17.17 -9.27
CA THR A 94 17.21 -16.21 -10.00
C THR A 94 17.58 -14.76 -9.65
N ALA A 95 17.74 -14.43 -8.37
CA ALA A 95 18.14 -13.08 -7.94
C ALA A 95 19.49 -12.67 -8.54
N LYS A 96 20.49 -13.55 -8.49
CA LYS A 96 21.83 -13.30 -9.06
C LYS A 96 21.79 -13.10 -10.58
N VAL A 97 20.97 -13.86 -11.30
CA VAL A 97 20.81 -13.72 -12.75
C VAL A 97 20.13 -12.40 -13.08
N LEU A 98 18.98 -12.10 -12.43
CA LEU A 98 18.26 -10.86 -12.67
C LEU A 98 19.11 -9.62 -12.34
N GLY A 99 19.88 -9.65 -11.25
CA GLY A 99 20.79 -8.58 -10.88
C GLY A 99 21.96 -8.35 -11.83
N ARG A 100 22.24 -9.32 -12.76
CA ARG A 100 23.22 -9.14 -13.86
C ARG A 100 22.60 -8.54 -15.12
N PHE A 101 21.30 -8.66 -15.29
CA PHE A 101 20.60 -8.18 -16.47
C PHE A 101 19.95 -6.82 -16.26
N TYR A 102 19.50 -6.53 -15.02
CA TYR A 102 18.69 -5.36 -14.70
C TYR A 102 19.36 -4.44 -13.68
N ASP A 103 19.00 -3.18 -13.71
CA ASP A 103 19.44 -2.15 -12.75
C ASP A 103 18.58 -2.14 -11.48
N GLY A 104 17.42 -2.75 -11.51
CA GLY A 104 16.51 -2.88 -10.38
C GLY A 104 15.45 -3.96 -10.59
N ILE A 105 14.89 -4.46 -9.49
CA ILE A 105 13.88 -5.53 -9.49
C ILE A 105 12.67 -5.03 -8.68
N GLU A 106 11.48 -5.00 -9.26
CA GLU A 106 10.24 -4.93 -8.50
C GLU A 106 9.73 -6.34 -8.27
N TYR A 107 9.25 -6.60 -7.07
CA TYR A 107 8.62 -7.86 -6.70
C TYR A 107 7.23 -7.65 -6.10
N ARG A 108 6.27 -8.39 -6.61
CA ARG A 108 4.92 -8.50 -6.04
C ARG A 108 4.53 -9.96 -5.86
N GLY A 109 4.37 -10.38 -4.61
CA GLY A 109 4.11 -11.78 -4.30
C GLY A 109 3.47 -12.00 -2.95
N TYR A 110 3.86 -13.07 -2.29
CA TYR A 110 3.29 -13.53 -1.04
C TYR A 110 4.22 -13.23 0.15
N GLU A 111 5.34 -13.92 0.24
CA GLU A 111 6.20 -13.90 1.41
C GLU A 111 7.13 -12.69 1.43
N GLN A 112 7.18 -11.98 2.57
CA GLN A 112 8.15 -10.90 2.80
C GLN A 112 9.59 -11.38 2.64
N LYS A 113 9.87 -12.62 3.06
CA LYS A 113 11.20 -13.24 2.95
C LYS A 113 11.71 -13.31 1.51
N VAL A 114 10.82 -13.49 0.53
CA VAL A 114 11.19 -13.55 -0.89
C VAL A 114 11.75 -12.20 -1.35
N VAL A 115 11.07 -11.10 -1.04
CA VAL A 115 11.55 -9.75 -1.45
C VAL A 115 12.85 -9.37 -0.72
N GLU A 116 13.02 -9.80 0.53
CA GLU A 116 14.27 -9.62 1.29
C GLU A 116 15.43 -10.41 0.71
N ASP A 117 15.20 -11.67 0.32
CA ASP A 117 16.23 -12.50 -0.31
C ASP A 117 16.59 -12.01 -1.72
N LEU A 118 15.62 -11.53 -2.50
CA LEU A 118 15.91 -10.83 -3.75
C LEU A 118 16.85 -9.63 -3.53
N ALA A 119 16.58 -8.81 -2.52
CA ALA A 119 17.41 -7.66 -2.19
C ALA A 119 18.81 -8.09 -1.72
N LYS A 120 18.90 -9.18 -0.96
CA LYS A 120 20.15 -9.72 -0.44
C LYS A 120 21.08 -10.27 -1.53
N TYR A 121 20.51 -10.97 -2.52
CA TYR A 121 21.31 -11.74 -3.47
C TYR A 121 21.46 -11.11 -4.85
N SER A 122 20.58 -10.19 -5.25
CA SER A 122 20.62 -9.60 -6.60
C SER A 122 21.77 -8.63 -6.83
N GLY A 123 22.18 -7.90 -5.78
CA GLY A 123 23.21 -6.84 -5.89
C GLY A 123 22.68 -5.54 -6.53
N VAL A 124 21.37 -5.43 -6.77
CA VAL A 124 20.70 -4.23 -7.28
C VAL A 124 19.52 -3.85 -6.37
N PRO A 125 19.04 -2.59 -6.41
CA PRO A 125 17.86 -2.19 -5.66
C PRO A 125 16.63 -3.05 -5.97
N VAL A 126 15.91 -3.43 -4.91
CA VAL A 126 14.66 -4.20 -4.99
C VAL A 126 13.52 -3.38 -4.41
N PHE A 127 12.37 -3.39 -5.08
CA PHE A 127 11.18 -2.62 -4.74
C PHE A 127 10.03 -3.55 -4.40
N ASN A 128 9.50 -3.43 -3.18
CA ASN A 128 8.34 -4.19 -2.73
C ASN A 128 7.05 -3.62 -3.31
N GLY A 129 6.49 -4.26 -4.33
CA GLY A 129 5.20 -3.93 -4.91
C GLY A 129 4.00 -4.36 -4.06
N LEU A 130 4.14 -5.42 -3.28
CA LEU A 130 3.27 -5.94 -2.22
C LEU A 130 3.76 -7.31 -1.76
N THR A 131 3.65 -7.55 -0.46
CA THR A 131 3.70 -8.90 0.15
C THR A 131 2.48 -9.09 1.07
N ASP A 132 2.35 -10.27 1.67
CA ASP A 132 1.29 -10.53 2.68
C ASP A 132 1.52 -9.77 3.99
N VAL A 133 2.69 -9.15 4.16
CA VAL A 133 3.07 -8.41 5.38
C VAL A 133 3.04 -6.90 5.17
N ASP A 134 3.42 -6.40 3.98
CA ASP A 134 3.58 -4.95 3.77
C ASP A 134 3.27 -4.53 2.33
N HIS A 135 2.83 -3.29 2.19
CA HIS A 135 2.61 -2.63 0.90
C HIS A 135 3.14 -1.18 0.94
N PRO A 136 4.46 -0.97 1.06
CA PRO A 136 5.04 0.33 1.35
C PRO A 136 4.78 1.37 0.26
N THR A 137 4.68 0.94 -1.02
CA THR A 137 4.36 1.85 -2.14
C THR A 137 2.93 2.38 -2.07
N GLN A 138 2.00 1.64 -1.44
CA GLN A 138 0.64 2.10 -1.21
C GLN A 138 0.64 3.20 -0.13
N ILE A 139 1.21 2.93 1.02
CA ILE A 139 1.21 3.87 2.14
C ILE A 139 1.86 5.21 1.77
N LEU A 140 2.92 5.18 0.96
CA LEU A 140 3.54 6.42 0.48
C LEU A 140 2.57 7.22 -0.41
N ALA A 141 1.79 6.56 -1.26
CA ALA A 141 0.76 7.19 -2.08
C ALA A 141 -0.42 7.71 -1.25
N ASP A 142 -0.82 6.95 -0.24
CA ASP A 142 -1.90 7.32 0.66
C ASP A 142 -1.55 8.58 1.45
N MET A 143 -0.33 8.67 1.97
CA MET A 143 0.16 9.87 2.66
C MET A 143 0.23 11.07 1.74
N MET A 144 0.71 10.92 0.50
CA MET A 144 0.69 11.98 -0.51
C MET A 144 -0.74 12.45 -0.79
N THR A 145 -1.70 11.51 -0.89
CA THR A 145 -3.11 11.82 -1.13
C THR A 145 -3.73 12.56 0.05
N MET A 146 -3.38 12.16 1.28
CA MET A 146 -3.81 12.89 2.48
C MET A 146 -3.31 14.35 2.45
N GLU A 147 -2.07 14.61 2.05
CA GLU A 147 -1.52 15.97 1.94
C GLU A 147 -2.24 16.81 0.88
N GLU A 148 -2.77 16.19 -0.17
CA GLU A 148 -3.53 16.88 -1.22
C GLU A 148 -4.97 17.22 -0.80
N HIS A 149 -5.56 16.44 0.11
CA HIS A 149 -6.99 16.53 0.43
C HIS A 149 -7.32 16.93 1.88
N ILE A 150 -6.36 16.89 2.78
CA ILE A 150 -6.55 17.19 4.20
C ILE A 150 -5.72 18.41 4.58
N ALA A 151 -6.41 19.49 4.99
CA ALA A 151 -5.78 20.78 5.25
C ALA A 151 -5.12 20.85 6.65
N LYS A 152 -4.29 19.84 6.99
CA LYS A 152 -3.48 19.82 8.21
C LYS A 152 -2.22 18.93 8.03
N PRO A 153 -1.17 19.13 8.84
CA PRO A 153 0.03 18.32 8.78
C PRO A 153 -0.27 16.83 9.02
N LEU A 154 0.42 15.92 8.31
CA LEU A 154 0.24 14.47 8.45
C LEU A 154 0.28 14.00 9.91
N LYS A 155 1.26 14.48 10.71
CA LYS A 155 1.42 14.11 12.13
C LYS A 155 0.19 14.43 13.00
N ASP A 156 -0.67 15.35 12.56
CA ASP A 156 -1.88 15.76 13.27
C ASP A 156 -3.11 15.01 12.76
N CYS A 157 -2.95 14.14 11.74
CA CYS A 157 -4.02 13.35 11.17
C CYS A 157 -4.27 12.08 11.99
N LYS A 158 -5.54 11.65 11.95
CA LYS A 158 -5.99 10.36 12.49
C LYS A 158 -6.49 9.49 11.36
N VAL A 159 -5.83 8.35 11.15
CA VAL A 159 -6.23 7.32 10.20
C VAL A 159 -6.89 6.17 10.96
N VAL A 160 -8.03 5.72 10.47
CA VAL A 160 -8.70 4.53 10.99
C VAL A 160 -8.79 3.49 9.87
N PHE A 161 -8.14 2.37 10.05
CA PHE A 161 -8.34 1.19 9.21
C PHE A 161 -9.54 0.40 9.74
N VAL A 162 -10.49 0.06 8.86
CA VAL A 162 -11.74 -0.60 9.22
C VAL A 162 -11.83 -1.96 8.56
N GLY A 163 -11.97 -3.03 9.34
CA GLY A 163 -12.12 -4.39 8.82
C GLY A 163 -11.21 -5.44 9.46
N ASP A 164 -10.56 -6.28 8.64
CA ASP A 164 -9.61 -7.28 9.14
C ASP A 164 -8.28 -6.63 9.50
N VAL A 165 -8.08 -6.36 10.77
CA VAL A 165 -6.88 -5.70 11.32
C VAL A 165 -5.59 -6.53 11.21
N ARG A 166 -5.67 -7.77 10.72
CA ARG A 166 -4.52 -8.63 10.39
C ARG A 166 -4.09 -8.48 8.93
N ASN A 167 -4.86 -7.71 8.14
CA ASN A 167 -4.57 -7.45 6.73
C ASN A 167 -3.24 -6.72 6.56
N ASN A 168 -2.51 -7.03 5.48
CA ASN A 168 -1.22 -6.39 5.18
C ASN A 168 -1.32 -4.86 5.04
N MET A 169 -2.46 -4.33 4.59
CA MET A 169 -2.68 -2.88 4.53
C MET A 169 -2.79 -2.27 5.93
N CYS A 170 -3.43 -2.96 6.89
CA CYS A 170 -3.46 -2.52 8.28
C CYS A 170 -2.04 -2.45 8.87
N TYR A 171 -1.22 -3.47 8.65
CA TYR A 171 0.18 -3.48 9.09
C TYR A 171 1.01 -2.39 8.41
N ALA A 172 0.87 -2.24 7.11
CA ALA A 172 1.55 -1.18 6.36
C ALA A 172 1.19 0.22 6.88
N TRP A 173 -0.10 0.46 7.20
CA TRP A 173 -0.56 1.70 7.84
C TRP A 173 0.03 1.88 9.24
N MET A 174 0.11 0.83 10.06
CA MET A 174 0.78 0.90 11.36
C MET A 174 2.23 1.33 11.21
N TYR A 175 2.97 0.77 10.24
CA TYR A 175 4.36 1.12 9.96
C TYR A 175 4.48 2.59 9.51
N GLY A 176 3.69 3.00 8.54
CA GLY A 176 3.72 4.37 8.04
C GLY A 176 3.35 5.40 9.11
N CYS A 177 2.28 5.16 9.86
CA CYS A 177 1.85 6.04 10.95
C CYS A 177 2.88 6.11 12.07
N ALA A 178 3.48 4.97 12.45
CA ALA A 178 4.55 4.96 13.45
C ALA A 178 5.75 5.80 13.02
N LYS A 179 6.17 5.69 11.75
CA LYS A 179 7.30 6.46 11.21
C LYS A 179 7.02 7.95 11.13
N MET A 180 5.82 8.35 10.73
CA MET A 180 5.49 9.75 10.46
C MET A 180 4.77 10.45 11.61
N GLY A 181 4.61 9.80 12.76
CA GLY A 181 4.06 10.41 13.97
C GLY A 181 2.54 10.59 13.97
N LEU A 182 1.78 9.86 13.12
CA LEU A 182 0.34 9.97 13.02
C LEU A 182 -0.37 9.24 14.17
N THR A 183 -1.67 9.53 14.31
CA THR A 183 -2.58 8.70 15.10
C THR A 183 -3.22 7.63 14.21
N PHE A 184 -3.15 6.37 14.62
CA PHE A 184 -3.74 5.24 13.93
C PHE A 184 -4.63 4.42 14.84
N VAL A 185 -5.77 3.98 14.30
CA VAL A 185 -6.66 3.03 14.94
C VAL A 185 -6.98 1.91 13.95
N GLY A 186 -6.69 0.66 14.31
CA GLY A 186 -7.26 -0.50 13.64
C GLY A 186 -8.60 -0.82 14.29
N TYR A 187 -9.72 -0.57 13.60
CA TYR A 187 -11.07 -0.83 14.05
C TYR A 187 -11.60 -2.11 13.40
N GLY A 188 -11.79 -3.15 14.21
CA GLY A 188 -12.22 -4.46 13.71
C GLY A 188 -12.71 -5.39 14.82
N PRO A 189 -13.20 -6.59 14.49
CA PRO A 189 -13.69 -7.57 15.46
C PRO A 189 -12.63 -7.94 16.51
N ARG A 190 -13.04 -8.09 17.78
CA ARG A 190 -12.16 -8.47 18.88
C ARG A 190 -11.38 -9.74 18.59
N GLU A 191 -12.04 -10.73 18.00
CA GLU A 191 -11.41 -12.01 17.68
C GLU A 191 -10.27 -11.88 16.65
N LEU A 192 -10.30 -10.89 15.75
CA LEU A 192 -9.22 -10.62 14.80
C LEU A 192 -8.12 -9.76 15.45
N ILE A 193 -8.49 -8.85 16.34
CA ILE A 193 -7.55 -8.06 17.14
C ILE A 193 -6.66 -8.97 17.97
N ASP A 194 -7.22 -9.97 18.61
CA ASP A 194 -6.50 -10.92 19.47
C ASP A 194 -5.53 -11.84 18.68
N GLN A 195 -5.64 -11.86 17.34
CA GLN A 195 -4.78 -12.61 16.42
C GLN A 195 -3.74 -11.76 15.68
N VAL A 196 -3.69 -10.45 15.95
CA VAL A 196 -2.69 -9.56 15.33
C VAL A 196 -1.29 -10.00 15.73
N ASP A 197 -0.36 -10.01 14.79
CA ASP A 197 1.04 -10.40 15.02
C ASP A 197 1.69 -9.48 16.06
N THR A 198 2.03 -10.05 17.21
CA THR A 198 2.67 -9.32 18.31
C THR A 198 4.01 -8.73 17.93
N SER A 199 4.75 -9.35 17.00
CA SER A 199 6.03 -8.82 16.51
C SER A 199 5.85 -7.50 15.74
N VAL A 200 4.73 -7.35 15.03
CA VAL A 200 4.36 -6.09 14.36
C VAL A 200 4.09 -5.02 15.40
N LEU A 201 3.28 -5.34 16.43
CA LEU A 201 2.94 -4.38 17.48
C LEU A 201 4.17 -3.92 18.27
N GLU A 202 5.10 -4.83 18.58
CA GLU A 202 6.36 -4.51 19.27
C GLU A 202 7.25 -3.58 18.43
N LYS A 203 7.43 -3.87 17.13
CA LYS A 203 8.20 -3.02 16.21
C LYS A 203 7.59 -1.61 16.10
N VAL A 204 6.27 -1.55 15.94
CA VAL A 204 5.53 -0.29 15.82
C VAL A 204 5.62 0.52 17.12
N ALA A 205 5.44 -0.11 18.29
CA ALA A 205 5.53 0.54 19.57
C ALA A 205 6.94 1.11 19.86
N ALA A 206 7.99 0.41 19.40
CA ALA A 206 9.36 0.91 19.54
C ALA A 206 9.57 2.21 18.76
N VAL A 207 9.13 2.27 17.49
CA VAL A 207 9.26 3.46 16.65
C VAL A 207 8.35 4.60 17.13
N ALA A 208 7.12 4.30 17.55
CA ALA A 208 6.16 5.28 18.02
C ALA A 208 6.64 6.09 19.23
N LYS A 209 7.50 5.51 20.08
CA LYS A 209 8.12 6.23 21.21
C LYS A 209 8.98 7.42 20.75
N ASP A 210 9.67 7.26 19.64
CA ASP A 210 10.59 8.29 19.14
C ASP A 210 9.87 9.34 18.30
N THR A 211 8.81 8.97 17.59
CA THR A 211 8.08 9.84 16.66
C THR A 211 6.87 10.53 17.30
N GLY A 212 6.40 10.03 18.45
CA GLY A 212 5.17 10.51 19.10
C GLY A 212 3.88 9.96 18.48
N ALA A 213 3.96 8.95 17.59
CA ALA A 213 2.79 8.30 17.01
C ALA A 213 1.93 7.62 18.08
N ARG A 214 0.63 7.55 17.82
CA ARG A 214 -0.35 6.84 18.69
C ARG A 214 -1.01 5.76 17.89
N ILE A 215 -0.66 4.50 18.18
CA ILE A 215 -1.17 3.33 17.46
C ILE A 215 -2.00 2.50 18.43
N SER A 216 -3.23 2.16 18.03
CA SER A 216 -4.15 1.35 18.83
C SER A 216 -5.03 0.46 17.99
N LEU A 217 -5.60 -0.58 18.61
CA LEU A 217 -6.60 -1.46 18.05
C LEU A 217 -7.86 -1.38 18.94
N SER A 218 -9.04 -1.42 18.34
CA SER A 218 -10.30 -1.33 19.05
C SER A 218 -11.44 -2.02 18.30
N ASP A 219 -12.36 -2.60 19.04
CA ASP A 219 -13.66 -3.09 18.57
C ASP A 219 -14.81 -2.14 18.97
N ASP A 220 -14.51 -1.03 19.65
CA ASP A 220 -15.47 0.00 20.03
C ASP A 220 -15.56 1.07 18.93
N ILE A 221 -16.76 1.30 18.40
CA ILE A 221 -17.04 2.34 17.39
C ILE A 221 -16.64 3.75 17.85
N ALA A 222 -16.65 4.02 19.15
CA ALA A 222 -16.20 5.31 19.69
C ALA A 222 -14.73 5.62 19.32
N ALA A 223 -13.93 4.61 19.04
CA ALA A 223 -12.54 4.78 18.65
C ALA A 223 -12.35 5.47 17.30
N ILE A 224 -13.36 5.51 16.41
CA ILE A 224 -13.28 6.22 15.11
C ILE A 224 -13.51 7.73 15.24
N SER A 225 -13.97 8.22 16.39
CA SER A 225 -14.26 9.65 16.60
C SER A 225 -13.05 10.52 16.25
N GLY A 226 -13.28 11.61 15.50
CA GLY A 226 -12.26 12.53 15.05
C GLY A 226 -11.36 11.98 13.92
N ALA A 227 -11.70 10.87 13.27
CA ALA A 227 -10.96 10.36 12.13
C ALA A 227 -10.92 11.37 10.97
N ASP A 228 -9.76 11.51 10.34
CA ASP A 228 -9.58 12.25 9.09
C ASP A 228 -9.72 11.35 7.88
N VAL A 229 -9.36 10.08 8.05
CA VAL A 229 -9.45 9.04 7.05
C VAL A 229 -10.12 7.80 7.65
N LEU A 230 -11.12 7.25 6.95
CA LEU A 230 -11.53 5.86 7.08
C LEU A 230 -10.98 5.10 5.87
N TYR A 231 -10.19 4.08 6.16
CA TYR A 231 -9.54 3.22 5.19
C TYR A 231 -10.07 1.80 5.28
N SER A 232 -10.31 1.13 4.16
CA SER A 232 -10.64 -0.29 4.14
C SER A 232 -9.90 -1.02 3.03
N ASP A 233 -9.93 -2.34 3.09
CA ASP A 233 -9.50 -3.25 2.04
C ASP A 233 -10.53 -4.38 1.90
N ILE A 234 -10.45 -5.14 0.81
CA ILE A 234 -11.33 -6.29 0.59
C ILE A 234 -11.24 -7.28 1.76
N TRP A 235 -12.38 -7.87 2.11
CA TRP A 235 -12.46 -8.77 3.27
C TRP A 235 -11.79 -10.13 3.07
N ALA A 236 -11.59 -10.55 1.83
CA ALA A 236 -10.84 -11.76 1.51
C ALA A 236 -9.87 -11.48 0.37
N SER A 237 -8.59 -11.76 0.60
CA SER A 237 -7.53 -11.59 -0.39
C SER A 237 -7.53 -12.71 -1.42
N MET A 238 -6.78 -12.54 -2.51
CA MET A 238 -6.57 -13.60 -3.51
C MET A 238 -5.99 -14.86 -2.86
N GLY A 239 -6.62 -15.99 -3.10
CA GLY A 239 -6.26 -17.28 -2.51
C GLY A 239 -7.02 -17.61 -1.23
N GLU A 240 -7.95 -16.76 -0.79
CA GLU A 240 -8.78 -16.95 0.42
C GLU A 240 -10.28 -17.03 0.09
N GLU A 241 -10.63 -17.32 -1.16
CA GLU A 241 -12.01 -17.29 -1.66
C GLU A 241 -12.94 -18.25 -0.92
N ASP A 242 -12.42 -19.33 -0.35
CA ASP A 242 -13.14 -20.29 0.49
C ASP A 242 -13.58 -19.69 1.84
N GLN A 243 -12.90 -18.65 2.32
CA GLN A 243 -13.21 -17.98 3.57
C GLN A 243 -14.24 -16.85 3.43
N ILE A 244 -14.59 -16.48 2.20
CA ILE A 244 -15.48 -15.33 1.91
C ILE A 244 -16.77 -15.35 2.74
N PRO A 245 -17.55 -16.45 2.85
CA PRO A 245 -18.80 -16.43 3.62
C PRO A 245 -18.60 -16.09 5.10
N ALA A 246 -17.62 -16.73 5.74
CA ALA A 246 -17.34 -16.50 7.15
C ALA A 246 -16.81 -15.09 7.41
N ARG A 247 -15.94 -14.58 6.53
CA ARG A 247 -15.42 -13.22 6.63
C ARG A 247 -16.49 -12.18 6.38
N ALA A 248 -17.37 -12.39 5.40
CA ALA A 248 -18.50 -11.48 5.13
C ALA A 248 -19.46 -11.39 6.32
N GLU A 249 -19.77 -12.50 6.98
CA GLU A 249 -20.60 -12.52 8.19
C GLU A 249 -19.93 -11.77 9.34
N LEU A 250 -18.66 -12.05 9.61
CA LEU A 250 -17.90 -11.43 10.70
C LEU A 250 -17.68 -9.92 10.49
N LEU A 251 -17.39 -9.51 9.25
CA LEU A 251 -16.99 -8.15 8.93
C LEU A 251 -18.17 -7.26 8.48
N ALA A 252 -19.36 -7.80 8.24
CA ALA A 252 -20.54 -7.01 7.89
C ALA A 252 -20.80 -5.79 8.80
N PRO A 253 -20.63 -5.87 10.13
CA PRO A 253 -20.78 -4.71 11.03
C PRO A 253 -19.71 -3.63 10.83
N TYR A 254 -18.60 -3.96 10.15
CA TYR A 254 -17.46 -3.10 9.88
C TYR A 254 -17.45 -2.57 8.43
N ARG A 255 -18.56 -2.74 7.70
CA ARG A 255 -18.73 -2.10 6.40
C ARG A 255 -18.76 -0.59 6.55
N ILE A 256 -17.95 0.12 5.74
CA ILE A 256 -17.97 1.59 5.75
C ILE A 256 -19.25 2.08 5.08
N THR A 257 -20.07 2.79 5.85
CA THR A 257 -21.35 3.36 5.45
C THR A 257 -21.36 4.87 5.70
N GLU A 258 -22.40 5.57 5.24
CA GLU A 258 -22.61 7.00 5.50
C GLU A 258 -22.81 7.27 7.00
N GLU A 259 -23.44 6.32 7.72
CA GLU A 259 -23.61 6.40 9.17
C GLU A 259 -22.23 6.29 9.87
N MET A 260 -21.35 5.43 9.38
CA MET A 260 -19.99 5.31 9.93
C MET A 260 -19.16 6.58 9.66
N LEU A 261 -19.26 7.19 8.46
CA LEU A 261 -18.65 8.50 8.19
C LEU A 261 -19.16 9.54 9.19
N SER A 262 -20.48 9.59 9.40
CA SER A 262 -21.11 10.53 10.35
C SER A 262 -20.67 10.30 11.79
N ALA A 263 -20.48 9.04 12.19
CA ALA A 263 -20.03 8.65 13.53
C ALA A 263 -18.62 9.14 13.87
N THR A 264 -17.79 9.50 12.86
CA THR A 264 -16.49 10.15 13.11
C THR A 264 -16.62 11.54 13.73
N GLY A 265 -17.77 12.20 13.55
CA GLY A 265 -17.99 13.59 13.95
C GLY A 265 -17.19 14.61 13.12
N ASN A 266 -16.45 14.15 12.10
CA ASN A 266 -15.68 15.01 11.20
C ASN A 266 -16.40 15.15 9.85
N PRO A 267 -16.97 16.31 9.51
CA PRO A 267 -17.68 16.49 8.23
C PRO A 267 -16.77 16.44 7.01
N ASN A 268 -15.45 16.51 7.20
CA ASN A 268 -14.44 16.47 6.14
C ASN A 268 -13.71 15.13 6.07
N VAL A 269 -14.14 14.10 6.81
CA VAL A 269 -13.52 12.77 6.78
C VAL A 269 -13.42 12.27 5.34
N LYS A 270 -12.30 11.64 4.99
CA LYS A 270 -12.08 11.05 3.67
C LYS A 270 -12.19 9.53 3.74
N PHE A 271 -12.73 8.96 2.67
CA PHE A 271 -12.70 7.52 2.43
C PHE A 271 -11.56 7.21 1.45
N MET A 272 -10.72 6.24 1.83
CA MET A 272 -9.59 5.75 1.05
C MET A 272 -9.62 4.22 0.96
N HIS A 273 -9.06 3.68 -0.12
CA HIS A 273 -9.02 2.23 -0.39
C HIS A 273 -7.99 1.90 -1.46
N CYS A 274 -7.11 0.93 -1.23
CA CYS A 274 -6.04 0.53 -2.17
C CYS A 274 -6.53 -0.02 -3.51
N LEU A 275 -7.82 -0.35 -3.62
CA LEU A 275 -8.45 -0.99 -4.76
C LEU A 275 -7.83 -2.38 -5.12
N PRO A 276 -8.61 -3.35 -5.64
CA PRO A 276 -10.02 -3.23 -6.01
C PRO A 276 -10.94 -3.14 -4.79
N SER A 277 -12.14 -2.58 -4.93
CA SER A 277 -13.15 -2.50 -3.89
C SER A 277 -14.44 -3.16 -4.37
N PHE A 278 -15.11 -3.89 -3.47
CA PHE A 278 -16.48 -4.34 -3.66
C PHE A 278 -17.43 -3.33 -3.02
N HIS A 279 -18.03 -2.47 -3.81
CA HIS A 279 -18.98 -1.45 -3.33
C HIS A 279 -20.37 -1.61 -3.95
N ASP A 280 -20.46 -2.35 -5.05
CA ASP A 280 -21.68 -2.72 -5.78
C ASP A 280 -21.66 -4.21 -6.16
N PHE A 281 -22.61 -4.65 -6.99
CA PHE A 281 -22.67 -6.02 -7.49
C PHE A 281 -22.35 -6.14 -8.99
N GLU A 282 -21.68 -5.14 -9.57
CA GLU A 282 -21.35 -5.12 -11.01
C GLU A 282 -20.17 -6.06 -11.34
N THR A 283 -19.28 -6.37 -10.39
CA THR A 283 -18.21 -7.31 -10.62
C THR A 283 -18.73 -8.75 -10.63
N LYS A 284 -18.12 -9.62 -11.45
CA LYS A 284 -18.49 -11.03 -11.53
C LYS A 284 -18.50 -11.70 -10.15
N LEU A 285 -17.46 -11.47 -9.36
CA LEU A 285 -17.31 -12.09 -8.04
C LEU A 285 -18.38 -11.58 -7.05
N ALA A 286 -18.62 -10.27 -6.99
CA ALA A 286 -19.64 -9.71 -6.12
C ALA A 286 -21.04 -10.23 -6.46
N LYS A 287 -21.35 -10.32 -7.76
CA LYS A 287 -22.62 -10.88 -8.24
C LYS A 287 -22.78 -12.35 -7.89
N GLU A 288 -21.75 -13.17 -8.11
CA GLU A 288 -21.78 -14.61 -7.79
C GLU A 288 -22.04 -14.86 -6.29
N TRP A 289 -21.46 -14.05 -5.40
CA TRP A 289 -21.69 -14.18 -3.97
C TRP A 289 -23.04 -13.62 -3.55
N HIS A 290 -23.47 -12.52 -4.14
CA HIS A 290 -24.81 -11.96 -3.91
C HIS A 290 -25.90 -12.96 -4.29
N ASP A 291 -25.79 -13.61 -5.44
CA ASP A 291 -26.73 -14.64 -5.90
C ASP A 291 -26.80 -15.86 -4.94
N LYS A 292 -25.73 -16.07 -4.15
CA LYS A 292 -25.67 -17.07 -3.06
C LYS A 292 -26.14 -16.51 -1.69
N GLY A 293 -26.58 -15.26 -1.63
CA GLY A 293 -27.04 -14.61 -0.40
C GLY A 293 -25.93 -14.04 0.47
N VAL A 294 -24.70 -13.89 -0.04
CA VAL A 294 -23.55 -13.34 0.69
C VAL A 294 -23.20 -11.96 0.12
N ASP A 295 -23.21 -10.93 0.98
CA ASP A 295 -22.81 -9.57 0.63
C ASP A 295 -21.35 -9.32 1.05
N ILE A 296 -20.46 -9.25 0.07
CA ILE A 296 -19.01 -9.12 0.27
C ILE A 296 -18.51 -7.67 0.23
N ARG A 297 -19.40 -6.70 0.13
CA ARG A 297 -19.02 -5.29 0.01
C ARG A 297 -18.46 -4.76 1.33
N GLU A 298 -17.25 -4.26 1.32
CA GLU A 298 -16.60 -3.63 2.46
C GLU A 298 -16.98 -2.15 2.62
N VAL A 299 -17.59 -1.56 1.59
CA VAL A 299 -18.07 -0.17 1.57
C VAL A 299 -19.38 -0.08 0.79
N THR A 300 -20.25 0.86 1.13
CA THR A 300 -21.45 1.14 0.33
C THR A 300 -21.11 1.93 -0.94
N ASP A 301 -21.89 1.74 -2.01
CA ASP A 301 -21.71 2.47 -3.27
C ASP A 301 -21.84 3.99 -3.08
N GLN A 302 -22.71 4.41 -2.16
CA GLN A 302 -22.92 5.82 -1.80
C GLN A 302 -21.62 6.44 -1.22
N VAL A 303 -20.91 5.74 -0.35
CA VAL A 303 -19.61 6.20 0.18
C VAL A 303 -18.56 6.17 -0.91
N PHE A 304 -18.45 5.05 -1.64
CA PHE A 304 -17.42 4.86 -2.66
C PHE A 304 -17.48 5.89 -3.78
N ARG A 305 -18.68 6.27 -4.24
CA ARG A 305 -18.89 7.28 -5.28
C ARG A 305 -19.18 8.68 -4.72
N GLY A 306 -19.27 8.79 -3.41
CA GLY A 306 -19.63 10.03 -2.72
C GLY A 306 -18.49 11.05 -2.63
N PRO A 307 -18.78 12.25 -2.12
CA PRO A 307 -17.80 13.35 -2.06
C PRO A 307 -16.68 13.15 -1.03
N HIS A 308 -16.82 12.18 -0.16
CA HIS A 308 -15.78 11.80 0.81
C HIS A 308 -14.71 10.90 0.21
N SER A 309 -15.01 10.23 -0.90
CA SER A 309 -14.10 9.28 -1.55
C SER A 309 -13.02 9.99 -2.35
N ILE A 310 -11.76 9.58 -2.11
CA ILE A 310 -10.58 10.07 -2.83
C ILE A 310 -9.76 8.91 -3.42
N VAL A 311 -10.38 7.74 -3.59
CA VAL A 311 -9.74 6.49 -4.00
C VAL A 311 -9.07 6.55 -5.37
N PHE A 312 -9.57 7.37 -6.30
CA PHE A 312 -8.97 7.48 -7.63
C PHE A 312 -7.77 8.43 -7.65
N ASP A 313 -7.77 9.48 -6.82
CA ASP A 313 -6.58 10.33 -6.60
C ASP A 313 -5.48 9.54 -5.89
N GLU A 314 -5.86 8.69 -4.93
CA GLU A 314 -4.99 7.72 -4.26
C GLU A 314 -4.36 6.76 -5.28
N ALA A 315 -5.17 6.18 -6.17
CA ALA A 315 -4.68 5.29 -7.22
C ALA A 315 -3.73 6.00 -8.21
N GLU A 316 -4.00 7.26 -8.59
CA GLU A 316 -3.10 8.08 -9.41
C GLU A 316 -1.76 8.29 -8.70
N ASN A 317 -1.81 8.62 -7.40
CA ASN A 317 -0.61 8.92 -6.62
C ASN A 317 0.35 7.73 -6.48
N ARG A 318 -0.13 6.48 -6.63
CA ARG A 318 0.72 5.30 -6.73
C ARG A 318 1.81 5.44 -7.79
N MET A 319 1.45 5.94 -8.97
CA MET A 319 2.41 6.15 -10.05
C MET A 319 3.45 7.22 -9.69
N HIS A 320 3.03 8.31 -9.05
CA HIS A 320 3.93 9.42 -8.71
C HIS A 320 4.90 9.07 -7.58
N THR A 321 4.43 8.37 -6.56
CA THR A 321 5.28 7.94 -5.45
C THR A 321 6.24 6.81 -5.85
N ILE A 322 5.80 5.85 -6.65
CA ILE A 322 6.66 4.84 -7.26
C ILE A 322 7.75 5.51 -8.11
N LYS A 323 7.39 6.52 -8.91
CA LYS A 323 8.36 7.30 -9.70
C LYS A 323 9.42 7.94 -8.81
N ALA A 324 9.01 8.57 -7.70
CA ALA A 324 9.93 9.20 -6.75
C ALA A 324 10.88 8.17 -6.11
N VAL A 325 10.38 7.01 -5.72
CA VAL A 325 11.21 5.90 -5.20
C VAL A 325 12.24 5.44 -6.23
N LEU A 326 11.81 5.19 -7.48
CA LEU A 326 12.71 4.77 -8.56
C LEU A 326 13.76 5.83 -8.88
N VAL A 327 13.37 7.10 -8.97
CA VAL A 327 14.29 8.23 -9.23
C VAL A 327 15.31 8.38 -8.09
N ALA A 328 14.87 8.30 -6.85
CA ALA A 328 15.74 8.45 -5.68
C ALA A 328 16.76 7.30 -5.54
N MET A 329 16.40 6.08 -5.94
CA MET A 329 17.20 4.88 -5.71
C MET A 329 17.99 4.40 -6.93
N LEU A 330 17.49 4.62 -8.16
CA LEU A 330 18.16 4.23 -9.41
C LEU A 330 18.73 5.42 -10.18
N GLY A 331 18.27 6.63 -9.89
CA GLY A 331 18.67 7.83 -10.61
C GLY A 331 20.17 8.07 -10.58
N GLY A 332 20.69 8.49 -11.74
CA GLY A 332 22.12 8.76 -11.97
C GLY A 332 22.52 10.18 -11.64
#